data_c7a0120b7b1dda3860109b7cb2a4a3a3
#
_entry.id   c7a0120b7b1dda3860109b7cb2a4a3a3
#
_cell.length_a   1.000
_cell.length_b   1.000
_cell.length_c   1.000
_cell.angle_alpha   90.00
_cell.angle_beta   90.00
_cell.angle_gamma   90.00
#
_symmetry.space_group_name_H-M   'P 1'
#
loop_
_entity.id
_entity.type
_entity.pdbx_description
1 polymer ?
#
loop_
_entity_poly.entity_id
_entity_poly.type
_entity_poly.pdbx_seq_one_letter_code
_entity_poly.pdbx_strand_id
1 'polypeptide(L)'
;MTAISFDAVSKIFQTPRGPLQALDGVSLKVQEGEFFGLLGPNGAGKTTLISILAGLTRATSGHTQVLGCDVQTQAAQARRLLGVVPQELVFDPFFNVREALRFQSGYFGIRKNDAWIDELLDCLGLSDKANSNMRQLSGGMKRRVLVAQALVHKPPVIVLDEPTAGVDVELRQTLWQFIARLNRDGHTVLLTTHYLEEAEALCGRLAMLKQGRVVALARTSELLKAASSNVLRFKLDAQLPPELAAQARVTGRIVQFPANDAAQIEHYLAAVRSAGLVAEDVEIRKADLEDVFLDVMGANA
;
A
#
# COMPACT_ATOMS: atom_id res chain seq x y z
N MET A 1 1.36 9.39 20.23
CA MET A 1 1.49 10.72 19.55
C MET A 1 1.25 10.55 18.05
N THR A 2 1.13 11.66 17.28
CA THR A 2 0.89 11.59 15.82
C THR A 2 2.20 11.59 15.07
N ALA A 3 2.47 10.55 14.29
CA ALA A 3 3.68 10.45 13.47
C ALA A 3 3.54 11.16 12.12
N ILE A 4 2.37 11.00 11.46
CA ILE A 4 2.06 11.68 10.19
C ILE A 4 0.71 12.37 10.34
N SER A 5 0.64 13.64 9.93
CA SER A 5 -0.61 14.40 9.88
C SER A 5 -0.77 15.06 8.51
N PHE A 6 -1.92 14.80 7.88
CA PHE A 6 -2.43 15.59 6.75
C PHE A 6 -3.65 16.32 7.24
N ASP A 7 -3.70 17.64 7.01
CA ASP A 7 -4.79 18.53 7.42
C ASP A 7 -5.29 19.31 6.21
N ALA A 8 -6.49 18.94 5.73
CA ALA A 8 -7.18 19.53 4.59
C ALA A 8 -6.28 19.66 3.33
N VAL A 9 -5.44 18.66 3.05
CA VAL A 9 -4.45 18.69 1.98
C VAL A 9 -5.12 18.59 0.63
N SER A 10 -4.93 19.60 -0.22
CA SER A 10 -5.38 19.61 -1.60
C SER A 10 -4.22 19.81 -2.57
N LYS A 11 -4.34 19.21 -3.76
CA LYS A 11 -3.36 19.38 -4.82
C LYS A 11 -4.03 19.49 -6.18
N ILE A 12 -3.76 20.60 -6.86
CA ILE A 12 -4.17 20.85 -8.24
C ILE A 12 -2.91 20.96 -9.11
N PHE A 13 -2.83 20.17 -10.15
CA PHE A 13 -1.81 20.26 -11.18
C PHE A 13 -2.35 21.06 -12.37
N GLN A 14 -1.55 21.96 -12.91
CA GLN A 14 -1.86 22.60 -14.19
C GLN A 14 -1.39 21.69 -15.33
N THR A 15 -2.32 21.24 -16.15
CA THR A 15 -2.02 20.39 -17.31
C THR A 15 -2.42 21.08 -18.62
N PRO A 16 -1.88 20.65 -19.77
CA PRO A 16 -2.33 21.19 -21.07
C PRO A 16 -3.83 21.04 -21.36
N ARG A 17 -4.50 20.11 -20.63
CA ARG A 17 -5.94 19.84 -20.74
C ARG A 17 -6.78 20.59 -19.70
N GLY A 18 -6.15 21.45 -18.89
CA GLY A 18 -6.79 22.18 -17.80
C GLY A 18 -6.32 21.71 -16.41
N PRO A 19 -6.86 22.29 -15.34
CA PRO A 19 -6.51 21.93 -13.97
C PRO A 19 -6.98 20.51 -13.65
N LEU A 20 -6.07 19.70 -13.08
CA LEU A 20 -6.34 18.35 -12.58
C LEU A 20 -6.26 18.38 -11.04
N GLN A 21 -7.37 18.16 -10.39
CA GLN A 21 -7.42 18.00 -8.94
C GLN A 21 -7.02 16.58 -8.54
N ALA A 22 -5.80 16.43 -8.04
CA ALA A 22 -5.26 15.14 -7.63
C ALA A 22 -5.59 14.80 -6.18
N LEU A 23 -5.74 15.82 -5.30
CA LEU A 23 -6.17 15.67 -3.91
C LEU A 23 -7.18 16.77 -3.58
N ASP A 24 -8.19 16.42 -2.78
CA ASP A 24 -9.30 17.29 -2.43
C ASP A 24 -9.60 17.19 -0.92
N GLY A 25 -8.96 18.07 -0.14
CA GLY A 25 -9.19 18.21 1.29
C GLY A 25 -8.86 16.99 2.12
N VAL A 26 -7.81 16.22 1.76
CA VAL A 26 -7.42 15.02 2.47
C VAL A 26 -6.99 15.32 3.88
N SER A 27 -7.69 14.74 4.87
CA SER A 27 -7.36 14.82 6.28
C SER A 27 -7.26 13.40 6.86
N LEU A 28 -6.07 13.06 7.36
CA LEU A 28 -5.83 11.80 8.06
C LEU A 28 -4.63 11.92 9.00
N LYS A 29 -4.60 11.07 10.03
CA LYS A 29 -3.50 11.00 11.00
C LYS A 29 -3.07 9.55 11.17
N VAL A 30 -1.75 9.33 11.16
CA VAL A 30 -1.10 8.06 11.49
C VAL A 30 -0.42 8.21 12.85
N GLN A 31 -0.64 7.26 13.75
CA GLN A 31 -0.07 7.31 15.09
C GLN A 31 1.36 6.76 15.11
N GLU A 32 2.17 7.15 16.10
CA GLU A 32 3.51 6.57 16.29
C GLU A 32 3.42 5.07 16.53
N GLY A 33 4.32 4.30 15.91
CA GLY A 33 4.35 2.84 15.96
C GLY A 33 3.23 2.14 15.18
N GLU A 34 2.38 2.88 14.48
CA GLU A 34 1.30 2.30 13.68
C GLU A 34 1.83 1.72 12.36
N PHE A 35 1.31 0.54 11.97
CA PHE A 35 1.43 0.03 10.61
C PHE A 35 0.14 0.41 9.87
N PHE A 36 0.20 1.44 9.03
CA PHE A 36 -0.95 2.08 8.39
C PHE A 36 -0.95 1.84 6.88
N GLY A 37 -2.09 1.42 6.34
CA GLY A 37 -2.30 1.22 4.90
C GLY A 37 -3.02 2.40 4.24
N LEU A 38 -2.53 2.81 3.07
CA LEU A 38 -3.18 3.78 2.20
C LEU A 38 -3.54 3.09 0.88
N LEU A 39 -4.81 2.75 0.70
CA LEU A 39 -5.33 2.00 -0.42
C LEU A 39 -6.09 2.92 -1.40
N GLY A 40 -6.30 2.43 -2.61
CA GLY A 40 -7.10 3.12 -3.63
C GLY A 40 -6.70 2.70 -5.04
N PRO A 41 -7.55 2.89 -6.03
CA PRO A 41 -7.23 2.57 -7.42
C PRO A 41 -6.10 3.45 -7.97
N ASN A 42 -5.61 3.12 -9.16
CA ASN A 42 -4.65 3.96 -9.87
C ASN A 42 -5.27 5.33 -10.12
N GLY A 43 -4.49 6.39 -9.91
CA GLY A 43 -4.97 7.77 -10.01
C GLY A 43 -5.79 8.28 -8.82
N ALA A 44 -5.98 7.50 -7.75
CA ALA A 44 -6.70 7.94 -6.55
C ALA A 44 -6.01 9.08 -5.77
N GLY A 45 -4.72 9.36 -6.04
CA GLY A 45 -3.94 10.41 -5.36
C GLY A 45 -2.90 9.89 -4.37
N LYS A 46 -2.74 8.58 -4.19
CA LYS A 46 -1.80 7.97 -3.21
C LYS A 46 -0.36 8.49 -3.38
N THR A 47 0.23 8.32 -4.55
CA THR A 47 1.60 8.78 -4.85
C THR A 47 1.73 10.30 -4.75
N THR A 48 0.68 11.07 -5.07
CA THR A 48 0.67 12.53 -4.87
C THR A 48 0.74 12.88 -3.38
N LEU A 49 -0.02 12.18 -2.54
CA LEU A 49 -0.01 12.39 -1.09
C LEU A 49 1.35 12.05 -0.48
N ILE A 50 1.95 10.91 -0.90
CA ILE A 50 3.31 10.51 -0.52
C ILE A 50 4.35 11.53 -1.00
N SER A 51 4.24 12.03 -2.23
CA SER A 51 5.16 13.03 -2.77
C SER A 51 5.12 14.35 -1.98
N ILE A 52 3.95 14.74 -1.47
CA ILE A 52 3.79 15.90 -0.59
C ILE A 52 4.46 15.61 0.76
N LEU A 53 4.21 14.44 1.36
CA LEU A 53 4.82 14.02 2.62
C LEU A 53 6.36 13.99 2.53
N ALA A 54 6.90 13.48 1.42
CA ALA A 54 8.34 13.43 1.15
C ALA A 54 8.96 14.83 0.83
N GLY A 55 8.13 15.87 0.68
CA GLY A 55 8.58 17.20 0.30
C GLY A 55 9.06 17.32 -1.15
N LEU A 56 8.67 16.37 -2.02
CA LEU A 56 8.97 16.37 -3.47
C LEU A 56 7.99 17.27 -4.24
N THR A 57 6.77 17.42 -3.73
CA THR A 57 5.72 18.25 -4.31
C THR A 57 5.07 19.08 -3.21
N ARG A 58 4.75 20.36 -3.51
CA ARG A 58 4.03 21.22 -2.57
C ARG A 58 2.52 21.01 -2.70
N ALA A 59 1.82 20.95 -1.58
CA ALA A 59 0.36 21.05 -1.55
C ALA A 59 -0.10 22.39 -2.14
N THR A 60 -1.28 22.41 -2.75
CA THR A 60 -1.93 23.66 -3.18
C THR A 60 -2.54 24.37 -1.97
N SER A 61 -3.10 23.60 -1.02
CA SER A 61 -3.59 24.08 0.28
C SER A 61 -3.51 22.96 1.31
N GLY A 62 -3.65 23.31 2.59
CA GLY A 62 -3.55 22.40 3.72
C GLY A 62 -2.12 22.24 4.21
N HIS A 63 -1.95 21.44 5.27
CA HIS A 63 -0.68 21.23 5.96
C HIS A 63 -0.34 19.74 6.09
N THR A 64 0.96 19.44 6.02
CA THR A 64 1.47 18.08 6.23
C THR A 64 2.62 18.12 7.23
N GLN A 65 2.58 17.24 8.23
CA GLN A 65 3.59 17.17 9.27
C GLN A 65 4.09 15.75 9.49
N VAL A 66 5.35 15.63 9.87
CA VAL A 66 6.01 14.40 10.30
C VAL A 66 6.57 14.62 11.70
N LEU A 67 6.06 13.89 12.70
CA LEU A 67 6.43 14.05 14.11
C LEU A 67 6.44 15.53 14.56
N GLY A 68 5.39 16.28 14.15
CA GLY A 68 5.24 17.69 14.44
C GLY A 68 6.04 18.65 13.56
N CYS A 69 6.97 18.15 12.72
CA CYS A 69 7.73 18.98 11.77
C CYS A 69 6.93 19.18 10.48
N ASP A 70 6.64 20.43 10.11
CA ASP A 70 5.98 20.76 8.85
C ASP A 70 6.91 20.49 7.67
N VAL A 71 6.42 19.74 6.67
CA VAL A 71 7.24 19.26 5.53
C VAL A 71 7.67 20.38 4.57
N GLN A 72 7.05 21.56 4.61
CA GLN A 72 7.41 22.69 3.76
C GLN A 72 8.33 23.67 4.50
N THR A 73 7.98 24.07 5.70
CA THR A 73 8.71 25.09 6.47
C THR A 73 9.90 24.53 7.23
N GLN A 74 9.82 23.25 7.64
CA GLN A 74 10.86 22.54 8.37
C GLN A 74 11.41 21.34 7.57
N ALA A 75 11.50 21.51 6.24
CA ALA A 75 11.78 20.44 5.29
C ALA A 75 13.05 19.61 5.60
N ALA A 76 14.12 20.23 6.09
CA ALA A 76 15.36 19.54 6.44
C ALA A 76 15.17 18.60 7.66
N GLN A 77 14.39 19.02 8.65
CA GLN A 77 14.07 18.21 9.83
C GLN A 77 13.10 17.08 9.45
N ALA A 78 12.02 17.40 8.74
CA ALA A 78 11.02 16.42 8.31
C ALA A 78 11.68 15.29 7.48
N ARG A 79 12.56 15.60 6.53
CA ARG A 79 13.29 14.59 5.72
C ARG A 79 14.20 13.67 6.53
N ARG A 80 14.77 14.13 7.64
CA ARG A 80 15.58 13.27 8.52
C ARG A 80 14.76 12.26 9.30
N LEU A 81 13.48 12.55 9.47
CA LEU A 81 12.53 11.68 10.18
C LEU A 81 11.85 10.66 9.24
N LEU A 82 12.05 10.79 7.92
CA LEU A 82 11.40 9.97 6.90
C LEU A 82 12.39 9.08 6.16
N GLY A 83 12.03 7.81 6.00
CA GLY A 83 12.60 6.93 4.98
C GLY A 83 11.53 6.64 3.93
N VAL A 84 11.73 7.08 2.70
CA VAL A 84 10.75 6.92 1.63
C VAL A 84 11.27 5.99 0.56
N VAL A 85 10.54 4.92 0.26
CA VAL A 85 10.77 4.04 -0.88
C VAL A 85 9.82 4.46 -2.00
N PRO A 86 10.33 5.10 -3.07
CA PRO A 86 9.48 5.57 -4.16
C PRO A 86 9.03 4.41 -5.06
N GLN A 87 7.94 4.61 -5.80
CA GLN A 87 7.46 3.63 -6.78
C GLN A 87 8.44 3.44 -7.95
N GLU A 88 9.09 4.51 -8.41
CA GLU A 88 10.05 4.46 -9.50
C GLU A 88 11.43 3.98 -9.07
N LEU A 89 12.10 3.19 -9.94
CA LEU A 89 13.46 2.70 -9.71
C LEU A 89 14.47 3.76 -10.15
N VAL A 90 14.84 4.64 -9.23
CA VAL A 90 15.92 5.62 -9.46
C VAL A 90 17.18 5.14 -8.77
N PHE A 91 18.27 4.99 -9.53
CA PHE A 91 19.57 4.56 -9.00
C PHE A 91 20.73 5.25 -9.74
N ASP A 92 21.83 5.44 -9.02
CA ASP A 92 23.08 5.91 -9.63
C ASP A 92 23.85 4.71 -10.22
N PRO A 93 24.12 4.70 -11.52
CA PRO A 93 24.76 3.56 -12.19
C PRO A 93 26.28 3.46 -11.95
N PHE A 94 26.91 4.44 -11.31
CA PHE A 94 28.36 4.50 -11.14
C PHE A 94 28.85 3.80 -9.88
N PHE A 95 27.99 3.58 -8.90
CA PHE A 95 28.34 2.99 -7.61
C PHE A 95 27.96 1.52 -7.51
N ASN A 96 28.66 0.78 -6.66
CA ASN A 96 28.19 -0.51 -6.18
C ASN A 96 27.15 -0.33 -5.04
N VAL A 97 26.50 -1.41 -4.64
CA VAL A 97 25.41 -1.38 -3.64
C VAL A 97 25.90 -0.78 -2.32
N ARG A 98 27.03 -1.25 -1.81
CA ARG A 98 27.60 -0.79 -0.53
C ARG A 98 28.00 0.68 -0.57
N GLU A 99 28.61 1.11 -1.65
CA GLU A 99 28.96 2.52 -1.86
C GLU A 99 27.72 3.41 -1.87
N ALA A 100 26.67 3.01 -2.60
CA ALA A 100 25.41 3.75 -2.64
C ALA A 100 24.79 3.90 -1.24
N LEU A 101 24.82 2.86 -0.41
CA LEU A 101 24.33 2.92 0.98
C LEU A 101 25.22 3.78 1.88
N ARG A 102 26.55 3.74 1.72
CA ARG A 102 27.47 4.62 2.45
C ARG A 102 27.28 6.09 2.10
N PHE A 103 27.11 6.40 0.81
CA PHE A 103 26.81 7.77 0.36
C PHE A 103 25.48 8.25 0.93
N GLN A 104 24.45 7.43 0.85
CA GLN A 104 23.13 7.74 1.44
C GLN A 104 23.25 7.99 2.95
N SER A 105 23.99 7.17 3.68
CA SER A 105 24.27 7.35 5.11
C SER A 105 24.98 8.70 5.36
N GLY A 106 25.94 9.05 4.49
CA GLY A 106 26.67 10.31 4.55
C GLY A 106 25.80 11.55 4.39
N TYR A 107 24.75 11.52 3.55
CA TYR A 107 23.78 12.61 3.42
C TYR A 107 23.05 12.92 4.73
N PHE A 108 22.86 11.91 5.57
CA PHE A 108 22.28 12.07 6.92
C PHE A 108 23.32 12.38 8.01
N GLY A 109 24.62 12.52 7.64
CA GLY A 109 25.70 12.83 8.56
C GLY A 109 26.24 11.63 9.34
N ILE A 110 25.86 10.41 8.96
CA ILE A 110 26.27 9.17 9.64
C ILE A 110 27.53 8.63 8.98
N ARG A 111 28.69 8.70 9.68
CA ARG A 111 30.01 8.35 9.10
C ARG A 111 30.43 6.89 9.31
N LYS A 112 29.94 6.22 10.36
CA LYS A 112 30.30 4.83 10.71
C LYS A 112 29.02 4.01 10.80
N ASN A 113 28.54 3.50 9.67
CA ASN A 113 27.25 2.83 9.57
C ASN A 113 27.37 1.41 8.99
N ASP A 114 28.59 0.89 8.85
CA ASP A 114 28.81 -0.37 8.13
C ASP A 114 28.09 -1.55 8.76
N ALA A 115 28.04 -1.63 10.08
CA ALA A 115 27.32 -2.70 10.77
C ALA A 115 25.81 -2.71 10.45
N TRP A 116 25.19 -1.53 10.39
CA TRP A 116 23.77 -1.43 10.00
C TRP A 116 23.58 -1.67 8.51
N ILE A 117 24.49 -1.22 7.67
CA ILE A 117 24.48 -1.51 6.22
C ILE A 117 24.59 -3.02 5.99
N ASP A 118 25.46 -3.73 6.72
CA ASP A 118 25.59 -5.18 6.61
C ASP A 118 24.31 -5.89 7.05
N GLU A 119 23.68 -5.46 8.14
CA GLU A 119 22.39 -5.99 8.58
C GLU A 119 21.29 -5.76 7.53
N LEU A 120 21.21 -4.57 6.94
CA LEU A 120 20.26 -4.27 5.85
C LEU A 120 20.48 -5.17 4.64
N LEU A 121 21.74 -5.35 4.23
CA LEU A 121 22.09 -6.19 3.09
C LEU A 121 21.72 -7.66 3.33
N ASP A 122 21.97 -8.15 4.54
CA ASP A 122 21.60 -9.52 4.92
C ASP A 122 20.08 -9.71 4.94
N CYS A 123 19.35 -8.87 5.66
CA CYS A 123 17.89 -8.92 5.74
C CYS A 123 17.18 -8.76 4.38
N LEU A 124 17.80 -8.09 3.43
CA LEU A 124 17.26 -7.88 2.09
C LEU A 124 17.84 -8.87 1.05
N GLY A 125 18.63 -9.86 1.47
CA GLY A 125 19.23 -10.86 0.58
C GLY A 125 20.12 -10.23 -0.49
N LEU A 126 20.95 -9.26 -0.10
CA LEU A 126 21.87 -8.52 -0.98
C LEU A 126 23.35 -8.66 -0.57
N SER A 127 23.65 -9.50 0.44
CA SER A 127 25.02 -9.62 0.98
C SER A 127 26.04 -10.05 -0.09
N ASP A 128 25.69 -11.01 -0.95
CA ASP A 128 26.50 -11.50 -2.07
C ASP A 128 26.64 -10.46 -3.21
N LYS A 129 25.78 -9.47 -3.25
CA LYS A 129 25.72 -8.37 -4.23
C LYS A 129 26.25 -7.04 -3.70
N ALA A 130 26.73 -7.00 -2.47
CA ALA A 130 27.19 -5.76 -1.83
C ALA A 130 28.20 -4.97 -2.67
N ASN A 131 29.11 -5.65 -3.36
CA ASN A 131 30.13 -5.06 -4.22
C ASN A 131 29.77 -5.07 -5.72
N SER A 132 28.55 -5.53 -6.08
CA SER A 132 28.09 -5.52 -7.48
C SER A 132 27.66 -4.11 -7.88
N ASN A 133 27.96 -3.72 -9.14
CA ASN A 133 27.49 -2.44 -9.67
C ASN A 133 25.96 -2.45 -9.82
N MET A 134 25.32 -1.31 -9.54
CA MET A 134 23.87 -1.13 -9.61
C MET A 134 23.27 -1.51 -10.97
N ARG A 135 24.03 -1.35 -12.08
CA ARG A 135 23.57 -1.74 -13.43
C ARG A 135 23.37 -3.25 -13.59
N GLN A 136 24.16 -4.06 -12.87
CA GLN A 136 24.16 -5.53 -12.97
C GLN A 136 23.01 -6.18 -12.21
N LEU A 137 22.28 -5.40 -11.40
CA LEU A 137 21.20 -5.90 -10.58
C LEU A 137 19.91 -6.07 -11.38
N SER A 138 19.14 -7.10 -11.06
CA SER A 138 17.75 -7.25 -11.54
C SER A 138 16.85 -6.12 -11.00
N GLY A 139 15.67 -5.95 -11.60
CA GLY A 139 14.68 -4.96 -11.12
C GLY A 139 14.31 -5.17 -9.64
N GLY A 140 14.06 -6.41 -9.24
CA GLY A 140 13.77 -6.75 -7.84
C GLY A 140 14.94 -6.49 -6.89
N MET A 141 16.19 -6.73 -7.32
CA MET A 141 17.38 -6.39 -6.54
C MET A 141 17.51 -4.86 -6.37
N LYS A 142 17.32 -4.09 -7.44
CA LYS A 142 17.32 -2.62 -7.38
C LYS A 142 16.26 -2.10 -6.41
N ARG A 143 15.06 -2.68 -6.42
CA ARG A 143 13.99 -2.34 -5.48
C ARG A 143 14.43 -2.54 -4.04
N ARG A 144 15.06 -3.66 -3.72
CA ARG A 144 15.59 -3.95 -2.37
C ARG A 144 16.70 -2.98 -1.96
N VAL A 145 17.56 -2.55 -2.90
CA VAL A 145 18.56 -1.49 -2.61
C VAL A 145 17.88 -0.17 -2.28
N LEU A 146 16.80 0.22 -2.97
CA LEU A 146 16.04 1.43 -2.62
C LEU A 146 15.43 1.33 -1.21
N VAL A 147 14.93 0.15 -0.82
CA VAL A 147 14.48 -0.09 0.56
C VAL A 147 15.64 0.10 1.55
N ALA A 148 16.81 -0.49 1.27
CA ALA A 148 18.00 -0.29 2.11
C ALA A 148 18.40 1.18 2.22
N GLN A 149 18.39 1.93 1.12
CA GLN A 149 18.69 3.36 1.10
C GLN A 149 17.71 4.17 1.96
N ALA A 150 16.41 3.86 1.89
CA ALA A 150 15.40 4.53 2.69
C ALA A 150 15.58 4.27 4.20
N LEU A 151 16.16 3.14 4.58
CA LEU A 151 16.31 2.69 5.97
C LEU A 151 17.71 2.94 6.57
N VAL A 152 18.67 3.37 5.75
CA VAL A 152 20.09 3.49 6.16
C VAL A 152 20.32 4.42 7.35
N HIS A 153 19.47 5.42 7.53
CA HIS A 153 19.53 6.40 8.63
C HIS A 153 18.59 6.10 9.80
N LYS A 154 17.98 4.90 9.82
CA LYS A 154 17.04 4.45 10.86
C LYS A 154 15.90 5.44 11.12
N PRO A 155 15.13 5.83 10.09
CA PRO A 155 14.09 6.84 10.24
C PRO A 155 12.97 6.35 11.15
N PRO A 156 12.41 7.18 12.06
CA PRO A 156 11.27 6.81 12.87
C PRO A 156 9.98 6.58 12.07
N VAL A 157 9.89 7.15 10.86
CA VAL A 157 8.74 6.99 9.95
C VAL A 157 9.22 6.44 8.61
N ILE A 158 8.63 5.32 8.20
CA ILE A 158 8.94 4.60 6.96
C ILE A 158 7.73 4.69 6.03
N VAL A 159 7.96 5.13 4.80
CA VAL A 159 6.92 5.23 3.76
C VAL A 159 7.30 4.31 2.60
N LEU A 160 6.43 3.37 2.29
CA LEU A 160 6.64 2.35 1.28
C LEU A 160 5.58 2.51 0.18
N ASP A 161 5.99 3.04 -0.99
CA ASP A 161 5.08 3.18 -2.14
C ASP A 161 5.24 1.98 -3.08
N GLU A 162 4.33 1.01 -2.96
CA GLU A 162 4.31 -0.26 -3.70
C GLU A 162 5.66 -1.01 -3.65
N PRO A 163 6.21 -1.31 -2.46
CA PRO A 163 7.58 -1.78 -2.32
C PRO A 163 7.82 -3.18 -2.90
N THR A 164 6.78 -3.98 -3.09
CA THR A 164 6.82 -5.38 -3.56
C THR A 164 6.50 -5.55 -5.04
N ALA A 165 6.25 -4.45 -5.77
CA ALA A 165 5.99 -4.50 -7.19
C ALA A 165 7.17 -5.12 -7.97
N GLY A 166 6.92 -6.24 -8.68
CA GLY A 166 7.96 -6.96 -9.44
C GLY A 166 8.96 -7.75 -8.59
N VAL A 167 8.65 -7.98 -7.32
CA VAL A 167 9.44 -8.84 -6.41
C VAL A 167 8.78 -10.23 -6.35
N ASP A 168 9.59 -11.29 -6.39
CA ASP A 168 9.11 -12.67 -6.24
C ASP A 168 8.54 -12.95 -4.84
N VAL A 169 7.77 -14.03 -4.71
CA VAL A 169 6.99 -14.35 -3.51
C VAL A 169 7.87 -14.55 -2.27
N GLU A 170 8.98 -15.26 -2.39
CA GLU A 170 9.87 -15.57 -1.26
C GLU A 170 10.54 -14.31 -0.72
N LEU A 171 11.06 -13.48 -1.61
CA LEU A 171 11.68 -12.21 -1.26
C LEU A 171 10.67 -11.20 -0.72
N ARG A 172 9.43 -11.23 -1.21
CA ARG A 172 8.34 -10.43 -0.66
C ARG A 172 8.08 -10.76 0.81
N GLN A 173 8.00 -12.05 1.14
CA GLN A 173 7.82 -12.49 2.52
C GLN A 173 8.98 -12.05 3.42
N THR A 174 10.23 -12.18 2.97
CA THR A 174 11.40 -11.73 3.71
C THR A 174 11.37 -10.23 3.97
N LEU A 175 11.01 -9.42 2.96
CA LEU A 175 10.85 -7.97 3.11
C LEU A 175 9.78 -7.64 4.16
N TRP A 176 8.63 -8.30 4.12
CA TRP A 176 7.54 -8.04 5.07
C TRP A 176 7.92 -8.44 6.50
N GLN A 177 8.59 -9.56 6.69
CA GLN A 177 9.11 -9.96 8.01
C GLN A 177 10.08 -8.91 8.56
N PHE A 178 10.95 -8.37 7.72
CA PHE A 178 11.89 -7.32 8.10
C PHE A 178 11.18 -6.01 8.46
N ILE A 179 10.24 -5.53 7.63
CA ILE A 179 9.47 -4.30 7.91
C ILE A 179 8.59 -4.47 9.15
N ALA A 180 7.96 -5.64 9.34
CA ALA A 180 7.18 -5.93 10.54
C ALA A 180 8.05 -5.95 11.80
N ARG A 181 9.32 -6.41 11.72
CA ARG A 181 10.28 -6.29 12.82
C ARG A 181 10.55 -4.82 13.16
N LEU A 182 10.86 -3.99 12.16
CA LEU A 182 11.08 -2.55 12.38
C LEU A 182 9.87 -1.88 13.01
N ASN A 183 8.66 -2.25 12.59
CA ASN A 183 7.45 -1.71 13.21
C ASN A 183 7.30 -2.14 14.69
N ARG A 184 7.58 -3.40 15.02
CA ARG A 184 7.63 -3.87 16.43
C ARG A 184 8.70 -3.16 17.26
N ASP A 185 9.80 -2.75 16.62
CA ASP A 185 10.89 -1.97 17.25
C ASP A 185 10.52 -0.48 17.42
N GLY A 186 9.29 -0.08 17.05
CA GLY A 186 8.72 1.25 17.29
C GLY A 186 8.68 2.16 16.07
N HIS A 187 9.14 1.72 14.90
CA HIS A 187 9.02 2.51 13.67
C HIS A 187 7.57 2.58 13.21
N THR A 188 7.13 3.76 12.78
CA THR A 188 5.84 3.96 12.11
C THR A 188 5.95 3.61 10.65
N VAL A 189 5.01 2.84 10.09
CA VAL A 189 5.02 2.43 8.69
C VAL A 189 3.76 2.92 7.98
N LEU A 190 3.93 3.65 6.87
CA LEU A 190 2.88 3.98 5.92
C LEU A 190 3.12 3.16 4.64
N LEU A 191 2.18 2.27 4.34
CA LEU A 191 2.25 1.37 3.18
C LEU A 191 1.20 1.76 2.15
N THR A 192 1.60 1.86 0.86
CA THR A 192 0.68 1.69 -0.25
C THR A 192 0.94 0.35 -0.93
N THR A 193 -0.10 -0.34 -1.30
CA THR A 193 -0.01 -1.58 -2.06
C THR A 193 -1.27 -1.76 -2.90
N HIS A 194 -1.16 -2.50 -3.98
CA HIS A 194 -2.28 -3.04 -4.73
C HIS A 194 -2.58 -4.50 -4.35
N TYR A 195 -1.74 -5.12 -3.51
CA TYR A 195 -1.97 -6.44 -2.94
C TYR A 195 -2.74 -6.29 -1.62
N LEU A 196 -4.05 -6.45 -1.67
CA LEU A 196 -4.93 -6.24 -0.52
C LEU A 196 -4.67 -7.24 0.60
N GLU A 197 -4.23 -8.46 0.28
CA GLU A 197 -3.77 -9.46 1.24
C GLU A 197 -2.61 -8.95 2.13
N GLU A 198 -1.66 -8.19 1.55
CA GLU A 198 -0.56 -7.58 2.32
C GLU A 198 -1.09 -6.53 3.29
N ALA A 199 -2.00 -5.67 2.83
CA ALA A 199 -2.62 -4.66 3.66
C ALA A 199 -3.44 -5.28 4.80
N GLU A 200 -4.18 -6.35 4.52
CA GLU A 200 -4.95 -7.10 5.52
C GLU A 200 -4.05 -7.72 6.59
N ALA A 201 -2.95 -8.35 6.17
CA ALA A 201 -2.04 -9.04 7.08
C ALA A 201 -1.18 -8.10 7.94
N LEU A 202 -0.82 -6.91 7.44
CA LEU A 202 0.18 -6.05 8.06
C LEU A 202 -0.41 -4.80 8.71
N CYS A 203 -1.48 -4.23 8.12
CA CYS A 203 -1.97 -2.93 8.54
C CYS A 203 -3.07 -3.05 9.61
N GLY A 204 -2.84 -2.44 10.76
CA GLY A 204 -3.82 -2.37 11.83
C GLY A 204 -5.00 -1.44 11.50
N ARG A 205 -4.75 -0.43 10.66
CA ARG A 205 -5.73 0.57 10.22
C ARG A 205 -5.46 0.96 8.76
N LEU A 206 -6.53 1.27 8.03
CA LEU A 206 -6.49 1.57 6.61
C LEU A 206 -7.24 2.87 6.30
N ALA A 207 -6.72 3.62 5.33
CA ALA A 207 -7.46 4.66 4.63
C ALA A 207 -7.65 4.25 3.16
N MET A 208 -8.85 4.43 2.63
CA MET A 208 -9.14 4.22 1.22
C MET A 208 -9.34 5.56 0.53
N LEU A 209 -8.54 5.81 -0.51
CA LEU A 209 -8.65 6.99 -1.36
C LEU A 209 -9.40 6.67 -2.64
N LYS A 210 -10.31 7.58 -3.03
CA LYS A 210 -10.99 7.59 -4.32
C LYS A 210 -11.07 9.04 -4.83
N GLN A 211 -10.59 9.29 -6.05
CA GLN A 211 -10.64 10.62 -6.66
C GLN A 211 -10.11 11.77 -5.77
N GLY A 212 -8.97 11.52 -5.11
CA GLY A 212 -8.31 12.50 -4.24
C GLY A 212 -8.96 12.72 -2.87
N ARG A 213 -9.97 11.93 -2.48
CA ARG A 213 -10.67 12.03 -1.19
C ARG A 213 -10.54 10.74 -0.39
N VAL A 214 -10.52 10.85 0.93
CA VAL A 214 -10.63 9.69 1.83
C VAL A 214 -12.10 9.26 1.88
N VAL A 215 -12.39 8.05 1.39
CA VAL A 215 -13.74 7.49 1.36
C VAL A 215 -14.01 6.48 2.49
N ALA A 216 -12.94 5.92 3.07
CA ALA A 216 -13.02 5.09 4.27
C ALA A 216 -11.75 5.28 5.11
N LEU A 217 -11.90 5.25 6.43
CA LEU A 217 -10.81 5.30 7.40
C LEU A 217 -11.25 4.52 8.65
N ALA A 218 -10.72 3.31 8.83
CA ALA A 218 -11.10 2.44 9.94
C ALA A 218 -10.01 1.42 10.25
N ARG A 219 -10.16 0.69 11.35
CA ARG A 219 -9.34 -0.49 11.65
C ARG A 219 -9.63 -1.60 10.65
N THR A 220 -8.59 -2.32 10.23
CA THR A 220 -8.74 -3.46 9.29
C THR A 220 -9.78 -4.46 9.79
N SER A 221 -9.76 -4.77 11.09
CA SER A 221 -10.73 -5.68 11.72
C SER A 221 -12.18 -5.16 11.72
N GLU A 222 -12.39 -3.84 11.73
CA GLU A 222 -13.72 -3.21 11.66
C GLU A 222 -14.26 -3.27 10.22
N LEU A 223 -13.40 -3.00 9.24
CA LEU A 223 -13.74 -3.11 7.82
C LEU A 223 -14.15 -4.53 7.45
N LEU A 224 -13.38 -5.54 7.89
CA LEU A 224 -13.70 -6.95 7.65
C LEU A 224 -14.99 -7.40 8.35
N LYS A 225 -15.29 -6.85 9.52
CA LYS A 225 -16.56 -7.14 10.22
C LYS A 225 -17.79 -6.48 9.60
N ALA A 226 -17.59 -5.31 8.95
CA ALA A 226 -18.68 -4.59 8.29
C ALA A 226 -19.04 -5.19 6.92
N ALA A 227 -18.13 -5.96 6.32
CA ALA A 227 -18.41 -6.71 5.11
C ALA A 227 -19.39 -7.86 5.37
N SER A 228 -19.99 -8.38 4.30
CA SER A 228 -20.78 -9.63 4.37
C SER A 228 -19.95 -10.72 5.05
N SER A 229 -20.56 -11.49 5.96
CA SER A 229 -19.82 -12.49 6.74
C SER A 229 -19.20 -13.58 5.88
N ASN A 230 -19.83 -13.90 4.73
CA ASN A 230 -19.37 -14.94 3.80
C ASN A 230 -19.55 -14.49 2.35
N VAL A 231 -18.79 -15.13 1.46
CA VAL A 231 -18.93 -15.02 0.01
C VAL A 231 -19.09 -16.42 -0.55
N LEU A 232 -20.22 -16.65 -1.22
CA LEU A 232 -20.45 -17.85 -2.02
C LEU A 232 -19.76 -17.64 -3.38
N ARG A 233 -18.80 -18.49 -3.71
CA ARG A 233 -18.05 -18.46 -4.96
C ARG A 233 -18.21 -19.78 -5.72
N PHE A 234 -18.44 -19.71 -7.02
CA PHE A 234 -18.50 -20.87 -7.90
C PHE A 234 -18.17 -20.47 -9.35
N LYS A 235 -18.03 -21.47 -10.22
CA LYS A 235 -17.84 -21.28 -11.65
C LYS A 235 -19.13 -21.59 -12.42
N LEU A 236 -19.38 -20.83 -13.49
CA LEU A 236 -20.45 -21.07 -14.46
C LEU A 236 -19.91 -21.02 -15.87
N ASP A 237 -20.41 -21.89 -16.74
CA ASP A 237 -20.14 -21.87 -18.19
C ASP A 237 -21.19 -21.03 -18.97
N ALA A 238 -22.24 -20.59 -18.31
CA ALA A 238 -23.32 -19.81 -18.90
C ALA A 238 -23.53 -18.48 -18.18
N GLN A 239 -24.24 -17.55 -18.83
CA GLN A 239 -24.57 -16.26 -18.22
C GLN A 239 -25.65 -16.40 -17.17
N LEU A 240 -25.50 -15.66 -16.06
CA LEU A 240 -26.52 -15.53 -15.04
C LEU A 240 -27.76 -14.80 -15.56
N PRO A 241 -28.96 -15.17 -15.11
CA PRO A 241 -30.15 -14.34 -15.28
C PRO A 241 -29.92 -12.91 -14.76
N PRO A 242 -30.52 -11.88 -15.40
CA PRO A 242 -30.27 -10.47 -15.02
C PRO A 242 -30.53 -10.16 -13.54
N GLU A 243 -31.53 -10.79 -12.95
CA GLU A 243 -31.90 -10.61 -11.54
C GLU A 243 -30.83 -11.13 -10.57
N LEU A 244 -30.16 -12.25 -10.91
CA LEU A 244 -29.05 -12.79 -10.15
C LEU A 244 -27.76 -12.05 -10.45
N ALA A 245 -27.54 -11.66 -11.71
CA ALA A 245 -26.37 -10.89 -12.11
C ALA A 245 -26.27 -9.53 -11.39
N ALA A 246 -27.41 -8.89 -11.10
CA ALA A 246 -27.47 -7.65 -10.34
C ALA A 246 -26.99 -7.77 -8.89
N GLN A 247 -27.02 -8.98 -8.32
CA GLN A 247 -26.62 -9.28 -6.94
C GLN A 247 -25.23 -9.96 -6.86
N ALA A 248 -24.65 -10.31 -8.00
CA ALA A 248 -23.42 -11.07 -8.10
C ALA A 248 -22.28 -10.21 -8.67
N ARG A 249 -21.05 -10.53 -8.27
CA ARG A 249 -19.85 -10.13 -9.02
C ARG A 249 -19.48 -11.26 -9.97
N VAL A 250 -19.37 -10.93 -11.25
CA VAL A 250 -19.05 -11.90 -12.29
C VAL A 250 -17.71 -11.52 -12.93
N THR A 251 -16.73 -12.41 -12.88
CA THR A 251 -15.43 -12.24 -13.51
C THR A 251 -15.09 -13.48 -14.34
N GLY A 252 -15.30 -13.39 -15.64
CA GLY A 252 -15.19 -14.55 -16.55
C GLY A 252 -16.20 -15.62 -16.16
N ARG A 253 -15.72 -16.83 -15.80
CA ARG A 253 -16.56 -17.94 -15.31
C ARG A 253 -16.84 -17.88 -13.80
N ILE A 254 -16.15 -17.02 -13.05
CA ILE A 254 -16.27 -16.94 -11.60
C ILE A 254 -17.43 -16.04 -11.23
N VAL A 255 -18.34 -16.56 -10.41
CA VAL A 255 -19.49 -15.87 -9.84
C VAL A 255 -19.32 -15.81 -8.33
N GLN A 256 -19.57 -14.64 -7.75
CA GLN A 256 -19.46 -14.39 -6.32
C GLN A 256 -20.72 -13.68 -5.82
N PHE A 257 -21.37 -14.24 -4.79
CA PHE A 257 -22.48 -13.63 -4.10
C PHE A 257 -22.11 -13.31 -2.65
N PRO A 258 -22.31 -12.08 -2.18
CA PRO A 258 -22.21 -11.78 -0.75
C PRO A 258 -23.34 -12.47 0.00
N ALA A 259 -23.02 -13.12 1.12
CA ALA A 259 -24.01 -13.84 1.93
C ALA A 259 -23.73 -13.65 3.42
N ASN A 260 -24.77 -13.31 4.19
CA ASN A 260 -24.63 -13.10 5.63
C ASN A 260 -24.84 -14.39 6.44
N ASP A 261 -25.58 -15.34 5.88
CA ASP A 261 -25.94 -16.60 6.56
C ASP A 261 -26.08 -17.76 5.57
N ALA A 262 -26.30 -18.95 6.10
CA ALA A 262 -26.48 -20.16 5.33
C ALA A 262 -27.79 -20.15 4.49
N ALA A 263 -28.83 -19.46 4.93
CA ALA A 263 -30.09 -19.39 4.21
C ALA A 263 -29.94 -18.58 2.90
N GLN A 264 -29.17 -17.51 2.91
CA GLN A 264 -28.85 -16.76 1.70
C GLN A 264 -27.99 -17.58 0.73
N ILE A 265 -27.03 -18.35 1.23
CA ILE A 265 -26.22 -19.25 0.40
C ILE A 265 -27.11 -20.30 -0.28
N GLU A 266 -28.01 -20.93 0.47
CA GLU A 266 -28.97 -21.90 -0.05
C GLU A 266 -29.89 -21.25 -1.10
N HIS A 267 -30.41 -20.06 -0.81
CA HIS A 267 -31.23 -19.29 -1.75
C HIS A 267 -30.52 -19.06 -3.10
N TYR A 268 -29.28 -18.59 -3.10
CA TYR A 268 -28.52 -18.36 -4.33
C TYR A 268 -28.26 -19.65 -5.11
N LEU A 269 -27.88 -20.73 -4.42
CA LEU A 269 -27.67 -22.03 -5.07
C LEU A 269 -28.98 -22.61 -5.65
N ALA A 270 -30.11 -22.46 -4.94
CA ALA A 270 -31.40 -22.87 -5.44
C ALA A 270 -31.84 -22.05 -6.66
N ALA A 271 -31.63 -20.72 -6.65
CA ALA A 271 -31.97 -19.84 -7.76
C ALA A 271 -31.12 -20.16 -9.02
N VAL A 272 -29.82 -20.40 -8.87
CA VAL A 272 -28.96 -20.85 -9.97
C VAL A 272 -29.40 -22.17 -10.55
N ARG A 273 -29.74 -23.14 -9.70
CA ARG A 273 -30.28 -24.46 -10.13
C ARG A 273 -31.61 -24.34 -10.85
N SER A 274 -32.55 -23.49 -10.33
CA SER A 274 -33.85 -23.25 -10.94
C SER A 274 -33.77 -22.58 -12.31
N ALA A 275 -32.71 -21.84 -12.55
CA ALA A 275 -32.40 -21.28 -13.87
C ALA A 275 -31.77 -22.31 -14.85
N GLY A 276 -31.70 -23.59 -14.46
CA GLY A 276 -31.10 -24.64 -15.28
C GLY A 276 -29.56 -24.60 -15.36
N LEU A 277 -28.90 -23.84 -14.48
CA LEU A 277 -27.47 -23.66 -14.44
C LEU A 277 -26.80 -24.63 -13.47
N VAL A 278 -25.58 -25.06 -13.77
CA VAL A 278 -24.79 -25.95 -12.92
C VAL A 278 -23.63 -25.15 -12.34
N ALA A 279 -23.60 -25.00 -11.02
CA ALA A 279 -22.49 -24.39 -10.31
C ALA A 279 -21.37 -25.41 -10.11
N GLU A 280 -20.16 -25.09 -10.59
CA GLU A 280 -18.95 -25.90 -10.43
C GLU A 280 -18.02 -25.27 -9.40
N ASP A 281 -17.19 -26.07 -8.72
CA ASP A 281 -16.19 -25.61 -7.75
C ASP A 281 -16.80 -24.67 -6.69
N VAL A 282 -17.90 -25.08 -6.07
CA VAL A 282 -18.61 -24.28 -5.05
C VAL A 282 -17.77 -24.15 -3.79
N GLU A 283 -17.48 -22.93 -3.42
CA GLU A 283 -16.69 -22.55 -2.25
C GLU A 283 -17.46 -21.51 -1.43
N ILE A 284 -17.39 -21.64 -0.11
CA ILE A 284 -17.86 -20.62 0.83
C ILE A 284 -16.65 -20.13 1.60
N ARG A 285 -16.30 -18.85 1.42
CA ARG A 285 -15.20 -18.21 2.11
C ARG A 285 -15.68 -17.02 2.95
N LYS A 286 -14.87 -16.62 3.93
CA LYS A 286 -15.12 -15.34 4.60
C LYS A 286 -14.78 -14.20 3.63
N ALA A 287 -15.52 -13.10 3.77
CA ALA A 287 -15.17 -11.87 3.06
C ALA A 287 -13.78 -11.39 3.51
N ASP A 288 -12.97 -10.95 2.56
CA ASP A 288 -11.64 -10.40 2.74
C ASP A 288 -11.61 -8.90 2.42
N LEU A 289 -10.42 -8.31 2.55
CA LEU A 289 -10.25 -6.88 2.28
C LEU A 289 -10.51 -6.52 0.80
N GLU A 290 -10.38 -7.48 -0.13
CA GLU A 290 -10.72 -7.27 -1.53
C GLU A 290 -12.21 -7.04 -1.73
N ASP A 291 -13.04 -7.82 -1.04
CA ASP A 291 -14.49 -7.63 -1.08
C ASP A 291 -14.90 -6.27 -0.54
N VAL A 292 -14.35 -5.89 0.64
CA VAL A 292 -14.56 -4.56 1.24
C VAL A 292 -14.14 -3.44 0.30
N PHE A 293 -12.96 -3.57 -0.30
CA PHE A 293 -12.42 -2.58 -1.20
C PHE A 293 -13.31 -2.37 -2.42
N LEU A 294 -13.78 -3.45 -3.03
CA LEU A 294 -14.68 -3.39 -4.19
C LEU A 294 -16.03 -2.77 -3.82
N ASP A 295 -16.57 -3.07 -2.64
CA ASP A 295 -17.84 -2.47 -2.17
C ASP A 295 -17.68 -0.95 -1.95
N VAL A 296 -16.64 -0.51 -1.25
CA VAL A 296 -16.36 0.91 -1.00
C VAL A 296 -16.11 1.66 -2.30
N MET A 297 -15.39 1.03 -3.26
CA MET A 297 -15.10 1.64 -4.55
C MET A 297 -16.28 1.60 -5.51
N GLY A 298 -17.19 0.61 -5.41
CA GLY A 298 -18.39 0.47 -6.21
C GLY A 298 -19.56 1.34 -5.74
N ALA A 299 -19.74 1.54 -4.44
CA ALA A 299 -20.88 2.24 -3.83
C ALA A 299 -21.07 3.71 -4.25
N ASN A 300 -20.13 4.30 -5.00
CA ASN A 300 -20.16 5.69 -5.48
C ASN A 300 -19.93 5.80 -7.00
N ALA A 301 -20.29 4.78 -7.76
CA ALA A 301 -20.24 4.82 -9.23
C ALA A 301 -21.57 5.24 -9.85
#